data_b974d25eca82196010615d74d1596e07
#
_entry.id   b974d25eca82196010615d74d1596e07
#
_cell.length_a   1.000
_cell.length_b   1.000
_cell.length_c   1.000
_cell.angle_alpha   90.00
_cell.angle_beta   90.00
_cell.angle_gamma   90.00
#
_symmetry.space_group_name_H-M   'P 1'
#
loop_
_entity.id
_entity.type
_entity.pdbx_description
1 polymer ?
#
loop_
_entity_poly.entity_id
_entity_poly.type
_entity_poly.pdbx_seq_one_letter_code
_entity_poly.pdbx_strand_id
1 'polypeptide(L)' 'MQQVKERNLKVYNQSRNGYSNIPTILLKGHWLKEFGFNINDNVIVICEENVIVIKKKKTH' A
#
# COMPACT_ATOMS: atom_id res chain seq x y z
N MET A 1 4.39 12.18 -19.11
CA MET A 1 4.04 10.79 -19.37
C MET A 1 4.09 9.98 -18.09
N GLN A 2 3.06 9.20 -17.86
CA GLN A 2 3.02 8.40 -16.65
C GLN A 2 3.69 7.08 -16.87
N GLN A 3 4.45 6.65 -15.87
CA GLN A 3 5.00 5.31 -15.83
C GLN A 3 4.01 4.40 -15.15
N VAL A 4 3.81 3.22 -15.72
CA VAL A 4 2.99 2.21 -15.12
C VAL A 4 3.84 0.97 -14.91
N LYS A 5 3.94 0.52 -13.67
CA LYS A 5 4.68 -0.68 -13.36
C LYS A 5 3.82 -1.59 -12.51
N GLU A 6 3.96 -2.86 -12.74
CA GLU A 6 3.26 -3.85 -11.95
C GLU A 6 4.22 -4.54 -11.02
N ARG A 7 3.74 -4.85 -9.83
CA ARG A 7 4.48 -5.65 -8.87
C ARG A 7 3.56 -6.73 -8.36
N ASN A 8 4.06 -7.94 -8.39
CA ASN A 8 3.29 -9.07 -7.89
C ASN A 8 3.63 -9.27 -6.42
N LEU A 9 2.63 -9.14 -5.59
CA LEU A 9 2.76 -9.32 -4.16
C LEU A 9 1.79 -10.37 -3.71
N LYS A 10 2.04 -10.90 -2.55
CA LYS A 10 1.19 -11.94 -1.99
C LYS A 10 0.61 -11.46 -0.68
N VAL A 11 -0.67 -11.72 -0.48
CA VAL A 11 -1.28 -11.50 0.82
C VAL A 11 -0.73 -12.57 1.75
N TYR A 12 -0.17 -12.16 2.86
CA TYR A 12 0.41 -13.11 3.79
C TYR A 12 -0.24 -12.98 5.16
N ASN A 13 0.05 -13.95 5.99
CA ASN A 13 -0.55 -14.04 7.32
C ASN A 13 0.40 -13.39 8.32
N GLN A 14 -0.10 -12.40 9.03
CA GLN A 14 0.65 -11.80 10.11
C GLN A 14 -0.07 -12.05 11.42
N SER A 15 0.59 -12.78 12.31
CA SER A 15 0.06 -13.06 13.64
C SER A 15 0.83 -12.23 14.65
N ARG A 16 0.12 -11.67 15.61
CA ARG A 16 0.77 -10.82 16.59
C ARG A 16 -0.08 -10.66 17.82
N ASN A 17 0.55 -10.76 18.98
CA ASN A 17 -0.09 -10.46 20.29
C ASN A 17 -1.41 -11.22 20.48
N GLY A 18 -1.40 -12.52 20.23
CA GLY A 18 -2.60 -13.33 20.39
C GLY A 18 -3.57 -13.26 19.24
N TYR A 19 -3.37 -12.36 18.30
CA TYR A 19 -4.16 -12.32 17.09
C TYR A 19 -3.47 -13.17 16.03
N SER A 20 -4.25 -13.95 15.32
CA SER A 20 -3.72 -14.82 14.29
C SER A 20 -4.53 -14.68 13.03
N ASN A 21 -3.92 -15.07 11.91
CA ASN A 21 -4.59 -15.09 10.62
C ASN A 21 -5.05 -13.71 10.19
N ILE A 22 -4.13 -12.73 10.28
CA ILE A 22 -4.42 -11.39 9.82
C ILE A 22 -3.89 -11.26 8.40
N PRO A 23 -4.76 -11.08 7.40
CA PRO A 23 -4.29 -10.88 6.03
C PRO A 23 -3.53 -9.56 5.94
N THR A 24 -2.37 -9.61 5.31
CA THR A 24 -1.49 -8.45 5.28
C THR A 24 -0.89 -8.29 3.89
N ILE A 25 -0.84 -7.06 3.42
CA ILE A 25 -0.11 -6.70 2.22
C ILE A 25 0.89 -5.62 2.61
N LEU A 26 2.15 -5.86 2.29
CA LEU A 26 3.21 -4.92 2.62
C LEU A 26 3.69 -4.22 1.36
N LEU A 27 3.61 -2.90 1.37
CA LEU A 27 4.14 -2.07 0.30
C LEU A 27 5.38 -1.37 0.84
N LYS A 28 6.54 -1.75 0.33
CA LYS A 28 7.79 -1.25 0.87
C LYS A 28 8.83 -1.21 -0.24
N GLY A 29 9.57 -0.13 -0.31
CA GLY A 29 10.67 -0.04 -1.24
C GLY A 29 10.88 1.37 -1.73
N HIS A 30 12.05 1.61 -2.30
CA HIS A 30 12.38 2.92 -2.86
C HIS A 30 11.48 3.27 -4.04
N TRP A 31 10.87 2.27 -4.65
CA TRP A 31 9.97 2.48 -5.78
C TRP A 31 8.76 3.34 -5.41
N LEU A 32 8.38 3.35 -4.13
CA LEU A 32 7.30 4.22 -3.68
C LEU A 32 7.63 5.68 -3.94
N LYS A 33 8.88 6.04 -3.70
CA LYS A 33 9.33 7.41 -3.93
C LYS A 33 9.30 7.75 -5.42
N GLU A 34 9.61 6.78 -6.27
CA GLU A 34 9.58 7.01 -7.71
C GLU A 34 8.19 7.37 -8.21
N PHE A 35 7.17 6.92 -7.51
CA PHE A 35 5.80 7.19 -7.90
C PHE A 35 5.15 8.26 -7.03
N GLY A 36 5.97 9.03 -6.32
CA GLY A 36 5.48 10.21 -5.64
C GLY A 36 5.09 10.02 -4.19
N PHE A 37 5.36 8.85 -3.61
CA PHE A 37 5.03 8.57 -2.22
C PHE A 37 6.29 8.72 -1.38
N ASN A 38 6.35 9.77 -0.59
CA ASN A 38 7.51 10.10 0.21
C ASN A 38 7.24 9.86 1.68
N ILE A 39 8.30 9.73 2.45
CA ILE A 39 8.20 9.56 3.89
C ILE A 39 7.40 10.73 4.47
N ASN A 40 6.50 10.43 5.38
CA ASN A 40 5.60 11.37 6.04
C ASN A 40 4.41 11.80 5.21
N ASP A 41 4.28 11.34 3.99
CA ASP A 41 3.07 11.60 3.22
C ASP A 41 1.90 10.87 3.84
N ASN A 42 0.73 11.50 3.77
CA ASN A 42 -0.51 10.88 4.17
C ASN A 42 -1.20 10.29 2.95
N VAL A 43 -1.78 9.12 3.14
CA VAL A 43 -2.44 8.44 2.04
C VAL A 43 -3.86 8.07 2.43
N ILE A 44 -4.70 7.92 1.43
CA ILE A 44 -6.07 7.44 1.58
C ILE A 44 -6.14 6.07 0.94
N VAL A 45 -6.72 5.13 1.66
CA VAL A 45 -6.91 3.77 1.15
C VAL A 45 -8.39 3.59 0.88
N ILE A 46 -8.72 3.34 -0.37
CA ILE A 46 -10.11 3.15 -0.79
C ILE A 46 -10.30 1.66 -1.05
N CYS A 47 -11.24 1.06 -0.34
CA CYS A 47 -11.43 -0.38 -0.38
C CYS A 47 -12.74 -0.72 -1.06
N GLU A 48 -12.65 -1.56 -2.08
CA GLU A 48 -13.80 -2.17 -2.73
C GLU A 48 -13.51 -3.65 -2.85
N GLU A 49 -14.51 -4.40 -3.21
CA GLU A 49 -14.32 -5.84 -3.33
C GLU A 49 -13.28 -6.14 -4.41
N ASN A 50 -12.23 -6.86 -4.00
CA ASN A 50 -11.12 -7.26 -4.88
C ASN A 50 -10.29 -6.10 -5.41
N VAL A 51 -10.51 -4.87 -4.92
CA VAL A 51 -9.74 -3.71 -5.37
C VAL A 51 -9.43 -2.82 -4.19
N ILE A 52 -8.16 -2.45 -4.05
CA ILE A 52 -7.74 -1.46 -3.07
C ILE A 52 -6.93 -0.40 -3.81
N VAL A 53 -7.33 0.84 -3.66
CA VAL A 53 -6.66 1.96 -4.29
C VAL A 53 -6.03 2.83 -3.20
N ILE A 54 -4.76 3.12 -3.38
CA ILE A 54 -4.02 3.97 -2.44
C ILE A 54 -3.69 5.26 -3.16
N LYS A 55 -4.14 6.36 -2.61
CA LYS A 55 -3.90 7.68 -3.17
C LYS A 55 -3.19 8.55 -2.16
N LYS A 56 -2.34 9.43 -2.66
CA LYS A 56 -1.70 10.42 -1.82
C LYS A 56 -2.73 11.48 -1.44
N LYS A 57 -2.83 11.75 -0.16
CA LYS A 57 -3.76 12.73 0.34
C LYS A 57 -3.16 14.11 0.16
N LYS A 58 -3.92 14.98 -0.49
CA LYS A 58 -3.48 16.37 -0.65
C LYS A 58 -3.82 17.15 0.61
N THR A 59 -2.84 17.89 1.10
CA THR A 59 -3.04 18.75 2.24
C THR A 59 -2.87 20.19 1.79
N HIS A 60 -3.71 21.03 2.32
CA HIS A 60 -3.60 22.46 2.09
C HIS A 60 -3.42 23.17 3.38
#